data_c754581b213abfb99f1d3505d012923e
#
_entry.id   c754581b213abfb99f1d3505d012923e
#
_cell.length_a   1.000
_cell.length_b   1.000
_cell.length_c   1.000
_cell.angle_alpha   90.00
_cell.angle_beta   90.00
_cell.angle_gamma   90.00
#
_symmetry.space_group_name_H-M   'P 1'
#
loop_
_entity.id
_entity.type
_entity.pdbx_description
1 polymer ?
#
loop_
_entity_poly.entity_id
_entity_poly.type
_entity_poly.pdbx_seq_one_letter_code
_entity_poly.pdbx_strand_id
1 'polypeptide(L)'
;MKVPERWFAALQDLLWQAPEEEVKLKLKEYQDALISGVQLDTILYFEDWADTWFEGHKDNIAPTTQESYKYCLKMLKEGFYHRPLTVIRPIDIENFLKGMRRDGRSDSYISKARGMLYQIFQKAEANDLVRRNPVRLAEKMRASGTAKRKEAFTTEEVAHLMKVLPDDRMGLSIRLLLGTGMRMPTPK
;
A
#
# COMPACT_ATOMS: atom_id res chain seq x y z
N MET A 1 -2.22 34.91 14.73
CA MET A 1 -1.76 33.71 14.02
C MET A 1 -2.13 33.90 12.56
N LYS A 2 -1.14 34.08 11.63
CA LYS A 2 -1.42 34.35 10.21
C LYS A 2 -1.69 33.03 9.50
N VAL A 3 -2.87 32.90 8.89
CA VAL A 3 -3.21 31.78 7.99
C VAL A 3 -2.32 31.88 6.75
N PRO A 4 -1.65 30.81 6.31
CA PRO A 4 -0.79 30.86 5.12
C PRO A 4 -1.58 31.21 3.86
N GLU A 5 -1.04 32.08 3.01
CA GLU A 5 -1.71 32.60 1.79
C GLU A 5 -2.14 31.49 0.79
N ARG A 6 -1.48 30.33 0.80
CA ARG A 6 -1.87 29.14 0.03
C ARG A 6 -3.27 28.61 0.36
N TRP A 7 -3.76 28.86 1.58
CA TRP A 7 -5.08 28.45 2.03
C TRP A 7 -6.20 29.31 1.45
N PHE A 8 -5.94 30.59 1.27
CA PHE A 8 -6.92 31.50 0.67
C PHE A 8 -7.20 31.16 -0.79
N ALA A 9 -6.18 30.80 -1.57
CA ALA A 9 -6.36 30.41 -2.98
C ALA A 9 -7.15 29.10 -3.10
N ALA A 10 -6.82 28.07 -2.32
CA ALA A 10 -7.54 26.80 -2.35
C ALA A 10 -8.98 26.89 -1.82
N LEU A 11 -9.24 27.77 -0.84
CA LEU A 11 -10.58 28.07 -0.35
C LEU A 11 -11.40 28.91 -1.34
N GLN A 12 -10.77 29.85 -2.05
CA GLN A 12 -11.47 30.64 -3.06
C GLN A 12 -11.94 29.78 -4.24
N ASP A 13 -11.13 28.86 -4.74
CA ASP A 13 -11.52 27.96 -5.84
C ASP A 13 -12.61 26.96 -5.40
N LEU A 14 -12.59 26.50 -4.15
CA LEU A 14 -13.60 25.60 -3.60
C LEU A 14 -14.93 26.30 -3.28
N LEU A 15 -14.88 27.52 -2.77
CA LEU A 15 -16.09 28.26 -2.35
C LEU A 15 -16.86 28.85 -3.53
N TRP A 16 -16.22 29.09 -4.68
CA TRP A 16 -16.85 29.74 -5.83
C TRP A 16 -17.54 28.76 -6.78
N GLN A 17 -17.23 27.46 -6.73
CA GLN A 17 -17.78 26.43 -7.64
C GLN A 17 -18.59 25.33 -6.95
N ALA A 18 -18.59 25.24 -5.63
CA ALA A 18 -19.31 24.21 -4.91
C ALA A 18 -20.74 24.64 -4.56
N PRO A 19 -21.74 23.75 -4.72
CA PRO A 19 -23.10 23.97 -4.25
C PRO A 19 -23.12 24.22 -2.73
N GLU A 20 -23.96 25.14 -2.27
CA GLU A 20 -24.05 25.55 -0.86
C GLU A 20 -24.23 24.35 0.10
N GLU A 21 -24.93 23.32 -0.34
CA GLU A 21 -25.15 22.06 0.41
C GLU A 21 -23.85 21.28 0.62
N GLU A 22 -22.94 21.28 -0.34
CA GLU A 22 -21.65 20.59 -0.23
C GLU A 22 -20.71 21.32 0.74
N VAL A 23 -20.75 22.65 0.75
CA VAL A 23 -20.01 23.47 1.70
C VAL A 23 -20.53 23.27 3.12
N LYS A 24 -21.85 23.22 3.31
CA LYS A 24 -22.48 22.95 4.61
C LYS A 24 -22.13 21.55 5.13
N LEU A 25 -22.13 20.55 4.25
CA LEU A 25 -21.77 19.18 4.60
C LEU A 25 -20.31 19.10 5.06
N LYS A 26 -19.41 19.71 4.32
CA LYS A 26 -17.97 19.77 4.67
C LYS A 26 -17.76 20.54 5.99
N LEU A 27 -18.47 21.64 6.19
CA LEU A 27 -18.39 22.41 7.43
C LEU A 27 -18.82 21.56 8.64
N LYS A 28 -19.88 20.79 8.49
CA LYS A 28 -20.37 19.89 9.54
C LYS A 28 -19.37 18.75 9.80
N GLU A 29 -18.79 18.16 8.77
CA GLU A 29 -17.72 17.15 8.89
C GLU A 29 -16.50 17.72 9.63
N TYR A 30 -16.14 18.99 9.36
CA TYR A 30 -15.06 19.71 10.07
C TYR A 30 -15.41 19.95 11.55
N GLN A 31 -16.64 20.35 11.84
CA GLN A 31 -17.09 20.58 13.22
C GLN A 31 -17.12 19.26 14.01
N ASP A 32 -17.60 18.18 13.40
CA ASP A 32 -17.62 16.85 14.03
C ASP A 32 -16.19 16.33 14.28
N ALA A 33 -15.24 16.62 13.38
CA ALA A 33 -13.85 16.29 13.55
C ALA A 33 -13.18 17.08 14.68
N LEU A 34 -13.48 18.39 14.80
CA LEU A 34 -13.02 19.23 15.92
C LEU A 34 -13.54 18.73 17.27
N ILE A 35 -14.82 18.35 17.34
CA ILE A 35 -15.45 17.82 18.56
C ILE A 35 -14.84 16.47 18.95
N SER A 36 -14.40 15.66 17.98
CA SER A 36 -13.76 14.35 18.21
C SER A 36 -12.28 14.42 18.61
N GLY A 37 -11.70 15.63 18.78
CA GLY A 37 -10.31 15.83 19.23
C GLY A 37 -9.25 15.53 18.16
N VAL A 38 -9.63 15.40 16.89
CA VAL A 38 -8.67 15.28 15.79
C VAL A 38 -7.93 16.60 15.66
N GLN A 39 -6.59 16.60 15.74
CA GLN A 39 -5.79 17.80 15.53
C GLN A 39 -5.91 18.26 14.07
N LEU A 40 -6.69 19.32 13.85
CA LEU A 40 -6.93 19.90 12.53
C LEU A 40 -5.90 20.99 12.14
N ASP A 41 -4.91 21.26 13.00
CA ASP A 41 -3.98 22.36 12.83
C ASP A 41 -2.97 22.19 11.68
N THR A 42 -2.87 20.97 11.12
CA THR A 42 -1.99 20.71 9.97
C THR A 42 -2.67 19.72 9.03
N ILE A 43 -2.96 20.13 7.79
CA ILE A 43 -3.38 19.16 6.76
C ILE A 43 -2.22 18.22 6.51
N LEU A 44 -2.35 16.99 7.01
CA LEU A 44 -1.38 15.94 6.77
C LEU A 44 -1.76 15.19 5.50
N TYR A 45 -0.88 15.26 4.50
CA TYR A 45 -1.06 14.53 3.25
C TYR A 45 -0.67 13.06 3.41
N PHE A 46 -1.27 12.20 2.58
CA PHE A 46 -0.99 10.76 2.60
C PHE A 46 0.50 10.45 2.40
N GLU A 47 1.15 11.13 1.45
CA GLU A 47 2.57 10.92 1.14
C GLU A 47 3.49 11.22 2.33
N ASP A 48 3.24 12.30 3.06
CA ASP A 48 4.07 12.72 4.22
C ASP A 48 3.90 11.73 5.39
N TRP A 49 2.65 11.33 5.63
CA TRP A 49 2.37 10.32 6.66
C TRP A 49 2.94 8.94 6.29
N ALA A 50 2.84 8.55 5.04
CA ALA A 50 3.35 7.27 4.56
C ALA A 50 4.89 7.18 4.70
N ASP A 51 5.61 8.28 4.47
CA ASP A 51 7.05 8.37 4.71
C ASP A 51 7.36 8.29 6.21
N THR A 52 6.65 9.05 7.04
CA THR A 52 6.80 9.00 8.51
C THR A 52 6.54 7.59 9.04
N TRP A 53 5.48 6.94 8.56
CA TRP A 53 5.18 5.56 8.92
C TRP A 53 6.30 4.60 8.52
N PHE A 54 6.83 4.74 7.31
CA PHE A 54 7.89 3.87 6.81
C PHE A 54 9.18 4.03 7.61
N GLU A 55 9.58 5.25 7.92
CA GLU A 55 10.76 5.52 8.75
C GLU A 55 10.66 4.84 10.13
N GLY A 56 9.49 4.92 10.78
CA GLY A 56 9.27 4.24 12.05
C GLY A 56 9.11 2.72 11.96
N HIS A 57 8.93 2.18 10.76
CA HIS A 57 8.68 0.76 10.53
C HIS A 57 9.89 0.00 9.98
N LYS A 58 10.79 0.67 9.28
CA LYS A 58 11.90 0.06 8.53
C LYS A 58 12.84 -0.78 9.39
N ASP A 59 13.09 -0.37 10.65
CA ASP A 59 14.04 -1.04 11.54
C ASP A 59 13.51 -2.41 12.02
N ASN A 60 12.20 -2.64 11.89
CA ASN A 60 11.55 -3.89 12.29
C ASN A 60 11.43 -4.92 11.14
N ILE A 61 11.95 -4.60 9.95
CA ILE A 61 11.82 -5.45 8.77
C ILE A 61 13.18 -5.72 8.11
N ALA A 62 13.32 -6.93 7.53
CA ALA A 62 14.55 -7.31 6.84
C ALA A 62 14.86 -6.37 5.65
N PRO A 63 16.15 -6.13 5.31
CA PRO A 63 16.55 -5.24 4.22
C PRO A 63 15.89 -5.54 2.87
N THR A 64 15.76 -6.83 2.52
CA THR A 64 15.07 -7.27 1.30
C THR A 64 13.58 -6.92 1.30
N THR A 65 12.94 -6.92 2.48
CA THR A 65 11.56 -6.50 2.64
C THR A 65 11.44 -4.99 2.54
N GLN A 66 12.40 -4.23 3.06
CA GLN A 66 12.43 -2.76 2.95
C GLN A 66 12.39 -2.31 1.49
N GLU A 67 13.22 -2.90 0.61
CA GLU A 67 13.22 -2.57 -0.83
C GLU A 67 11.86 -2.86 -1.47
N SER A 68 11.28 -4.00 -1.15
CA SER A 68 9.94 -4.36 -1.62
C SER A 68 8.85 -3.42 -1.11
N TYR A 69 9.01 -2.86 0.10
CA TYR A 69 8.09 -1.89 0.69
C TYR A 69 8.25 -0.51 0.06
N LYS A 70 9.49 -0.04 -0.17
CA LYS A 70 9.77 1.23 -0.86
C LYS A 70 9.09 1.27 -2.23
N TYR A 71 9.22 0.18 -3.02
CA TYR A 71 8.58 0.10 -4.32
C TYR A 71 7.06 0.18 -4.25
N CYS A 72 6.46 -0.56 -3.32
CA CYS A 72 5.01 -0.52 -3.11
C CYS A 72 4.55 0.86 -2.61
N LEU A 73 5.29 1.44 -1.66
CA LEU A 73 5.01 2.76 -1.09
C LEU A 73 5.04 3.87 -2.13
N LYS A 74 6.04 3.84 -3.04
CA LYS A 74 6.12 4.79 -4.16
C LYS A 74 4.82 4.78 -4.97
N MET A 75 4.33 3.61 -5.34
CA MET A 75 3.09 3.46 -6.10
C MET A 75 1.87 3.95 -5.31
N LEU A 76 1.80 3.68 -3.99
CA LEU A 76 0.72 4.17 -3.14
C LEU A 76 0.74 5.70 -3.06
N LYS A 77 1.91 6.31 -2.91
CA LYS A 77 2.08 7.77 -2.88
C LYS A 77 1.65 8.42 -4.20
N GLU A 78 1.97 7.80 -5.34
CA GLU A 78 1.49 8.25 -6.65
C GLU A 78 -0.03 8.18 -6.76
N GLY A 79 -0.65 7.10 -6.25
CA GLY A 79 -2.10 6.90 -6.30
C GLY A 79 -2.92 7.79 -5.39
N PHE A 80 -2.32 8.25 -4.29
CA PHE A 80 -2.95 9.15 -3.31
C PHE A 80 -2.22 10.50 -3.20
N TYR A 81 -1.54 10.90 -4.28
CA TYR A 81 -0.77 12.14 -4.32
C TYR A 81 -1.62 13.36 -3.98
N HIS A 82 -1.11 14.23 -3.11
CA HIS A 82 -1.77 15.45 -2.63
C HIS A 82 -3.17 15.24 -2.03
N ARG A 83 -3.45 14.03 -1.53
CA ARG A 83 -4.71 13.77 -0.83
C ARG A 83 -4.52 13.87 0.68
N PRO A 84 -5.25 14.76 1.37
CA PRO A 84 -5.27 14.79 2.82
C PRO A 84 -5.70 13.43 3.38
N LEU A 85 -5.03 12.99 4.44
CA LEU A 85 -5.27 11.67 5.05
C LEU A 85 -6.73 11.49 5.50
N THR A 86 -7.33 12.58 5.99
CA THR A 86 -8.70 12.61 6.54
C THR A 86 -9.80 12.50 5.49
N VAL A 87 -9.52 12.83 4.21
CA VAL A 87 -10.53 12.78 3.13
C VAL A 87 -10.51 11.48 2.34
N ILE A 88 -9.55 10.58 2.59
CA ILE A 88 -9.46 9.29 1.91
C ILE A 88 -10.56 8.36 2.44
N ARG A 89 -11.50 8.00 1.57
CA ARG A 89 -12.66 7.17 1.88
C ARG A 89 -12.46 5.71 1.46
N PRO A 90 -13.23 4.76 2.00
CA PRO A 90 -13.19 3.36 1.57
C PRO A 90 -13.32 3.17 0.06
N ILE A 91 -14.20 3.94 -0.58
CA ILE A 91 -14.40 3.88 -2.04
C ILE A 91 -13.16 4.29 -2.85
N ASP A 92 -12.35 5.22 -2.33
CA ASP A 92 -11.09 5.62 -2.98
C ASP A 92 -10.08 4.48 -2.97
N ILE A 93 -10.01 3.76 -1.84
CA ILE A 93 -9.17 2.55 -1.70
C ILE A 93 -9.62 1.48 -2.70
N GLU A 94 -10.93 1.23 -2.78
CA GLU A 94 -11.47 0.25 -3.71
C GLU A 94 -11.18 0.60 -5.17
N ASN A 95 -11.40 1.87 -5.54
CA ASN A 95 -11.14 2.36 -6.91
C ASN A 95 -9.66 2.26 -7.26
N PHE A 96 -8.77 2.59 -6.34
CA PHE A 96 -7.33 2.45 -6.51
C PHE A 96 -6.95 0.98 -6.75
N LEU A 97 -7.41 0.06 -5.90
CA LEU A 97 -7.12 -1.37 -6.05
C LEU A 97 -7.73 -1.97 -7.33
N LYS A 98 -8.94 -1.52 -7.74
CA LYS A 98 -9.55 -1.88 -9.03
C LYS A 98 -8.73 -1.35 -10.21
N GLY A 99 -8.18 -0.13 -10.08
CA GLY A 99 -7.23 0.46 -11.04
C GLY A 99 -6.01 -0.42 -11.24
N MET A 100 -5.35 -0.81 -10.14
CA MET A 100 -4.19 -1.71 -10.19
C MET A 100 -4.48 -3.03 -10.94
N ARG A 101 -5.69 -3.59 -10.77
CA ARG A 101 -6.10 -4.80 -11.50
C ARG A 101 -6.25 -4.55 -12.99
N ARG A 102 -6.85 -3.42 -13.39
CA ARG A 102 -6.97 -3.02 -14.80
C ARG A 102 -5.61 -2.81 -15.44
N ASP A 103 -4.63 -2.33 -14.67
CA ASP A 103 -3.24 -2.15 -15.11
C ASP A 103 -2.44 -3.47 -15.12
N GLY A 104 -3.10 -4.62 -14.93
CA GLY A 104 -2.49 -5.96 -15.02
C GLY A 104 -1.66 -6.36 -13.81
N ARG A 105 -1.78 -5.69 -12.67
CA ARG A 105 -1.08 -6.10 -11.45
C ARG A 105 -1.66 -7.41 -10.90
N SER A 106 -0.79 -8.30 -10.43
CA SER A 106 -1.20 -9.58 -9.85
C SER A 106 -2.02 -9.42 -8.57
N ASP A 107 -2.94 -10.35 -8.32
CA ASP A 107 -3.75 -10.37 -7.09
C ASP A 107 -2.89 -10.39 -5.82
N SER A 108 -1.72 -11.06 -5.86
CA SER A 108 -0.76 -11.07 -4.75
C SER A 108 -0.20 -9.67 -4.49
N TYR A 109 0.14 -8.92 -5.54
CA TYR A 109 0.66 -7.56 -5.41
C TYR A 109 -0.43 -6.59 -4.92
N ILE A 110 -1.66 -6.70 -5.43
CA ILE A 110 -2.82 -5.93 -4.97
C ILE A 110 -3.09 -6.21 -3.48
N SER A 111 -3.03 -7.46 -3.08
CA SER A 111 -3.20 -7.87 -1.68
C SER A 111 -2.12 -7.28 -0.77
N LYS A 112 -0.87 -7.23 -1.25
CA LYS A 112 0.25 -6.59 -0.56
C LYS A 112 0.04 -5.07 -0.41
N ALA A 113 -0.37 -4.39 -1.48
CA ALA A 113 -0.68 -2.96 -1.47
C ALA A 113 -1.80 -2.64 -0.47
N ARG A 114 -2.88 -3.44 -0.47
CA ARG A 114 -3.98 -3.30 0.50
C ARG A 114 -3.50 -3.52 1.93
N GLY A 115 -2.65 -4.52 2.17
CA GLY A 115 -2.07 -4.80 3.48
C GLY A 115 -1.21 -3.64 3.99
N MET A 116 -0.42 -3.02 3.12
CA MET A 116 0.39 -1.85 3.46
C MET A 116 -0.48 -0.63 3.76
N LEU A 117 -1.48 -0.33 2.93
CA LEU A 117 -2.46 0.72 3.21
C LEU A 117 -3.14 0.51 4.56
N TYR A 118 -3.53 -0.73 4.86
CA TYR A 118 -4.13 -1.06 6.16
C TYR A 118 -3.21 -0.71 7.32
N GLN A 119 -1.92 -1.04 7.25
CA GLN A 119 -0.94 -0.74 8.31
C GLN A 119 -0.70 0.76 8.46
N ILE A 120 -0.59 1.50 7.35
CA ILE A 120 -0.41 2.96 7.34
C ILE A 120 -1.61 3.63 8.03
N PHE A 121 -2.83 3.29 7.64
CA PHE A 121 -4.04 3.85 8.24
C PHE A 121 -4.32 3.33 9.65
N GLN A 122 -3.91 2.10 9.99
CA GLN A 122 -4.00 1.59 11.35
C GLN A 122 -3.11 2.40 12.31
N LYS A 123 -1.91 2.77 11.86
CA LYS A 123 -1.02 3.63 12.65
C LYS A 123 -1.54 5.07 12.72
N ALA A 124 -2.17 5.57 11.65
CA ALA A 124 -2.82 6.88 11.63
C ALA A 124 -4.00 6.93 12.61
N GLU A 125 -4.85 5.90 12.63
CA GLU A 125 -5.96 5.75 13.58
C GLU A 125 -5.46 5.70 15.04
N ALA A 126 -4.36 4.98 15.28
CA ALA A 126 -3.75 4.87 16.61
C ALA A 126 -3.06 6.17 17.10
N ASN A 127 -2.82 7.13 16.22
CA ASN A 127 -2.30 8.47 16.54
C ASN A 127 -3.37 9.57 16.38
N ASP A 128 -4.65 9.21 16.33
CA ASP A 128 -5.79 10.11 16.21
C ASP A 128 -5.75 11.04 14.98
N LEU A 129 -4.95 10.69 13.96
CA LEU A 129 -4.85 11.43 12.70
C LEU A 129 -6.04 11.17 11.77
N VAL A 130 -6.70 10.04 11.95
CA VAL A 130 -7.95 9.69 11.27
C VAL A 130 -8.90 9.02 12.26
N ARG A 131 -10.18 9.30 12.12
CA ARG A 131 -11.21 8.76 13.01
C ARG A 131 -11.36 7.24 12.89
N ARG A 132 -11.19 6.69 11.70
CA ARG A 132 -11.33 5.26 11.40
C ARG A 132 -10.46 4.88 10.22
N ASN A 133 -9.92 3.68 10.24
CA ASN A 133 -9.16 3.13 9.12
C ASN A 133 -10.10 2.84 7.92
N PRO A 134 -9.98 3.58 6.79
CA PRO A 134 -10.85 3.40 5.64
C PRO A 134 -10.66 2.05 4.93
N VAL A 135 -9.47 1.46 5.03
CA VAL A 135 -9.15 0.16 4.42
C VAL A 135 -9.90 -0.99 5.08
N ARG A 136 -10.26 -0.83 6.38
CA ARG A 136 -11.06 -1.82 7.12
C ARG A 136 -12.48 -1.90 6.56
N LEU A 137 -13.03 -0.75 6.14
CA LEU A 137 -14.39 -0.63 5.63
C LEU A 137 -14.48 -0.88 4.12
N ALA A 138 -13.36 -0.79 3.40
CA ALA A 138 -13.29 -1.05 1.97
C ALA A 138 -13.54 -2.53 1.67
N GLU A 139 -14.37 -2.79 0.65
CA GLU A 139 -14.68 -4.14 0.21
C GLU A 139 -13.42 -4.89 -0.23
N LYS A 140 -13.33 -6.16 0.20
CA LYS A 140 -12.22 -7.02 -0.19
C LYS A 140 -12.47 -7.56 -1.60
N MET A 141 -11.59 -7.23 -2.52
CA MET A 141 -11.66 -7.77 -3.87
C MET A 141 -11.49 -9.29 -3.87
N ARG A 142 -12.36 -9.99 -4.59
CA ARG A 142 -12.18 -11.44 -4.84
C ARG A 142 -10.97 -11.64 -5.76
N ALA A 143 -10.22 -12.71 -5.52
CA ALA A 143 -9.13 -13.10 -6.41
C ALA A 143 -9.68 -13.38 -7.82
N SER A 144 -8.91 -12.99 -8.85
CA SER A 144 -9.31 -13.18 -10.26
C SER A 144 -9.33 -14.65 -10.69
N GLY A 145 -8.80 -15.55 -9.86
CA GLY A 145 -8.67 -16.98 -10.18
C GLY A 145 -7.60 -17.30 -11.23
N THR A 146 -6.95 -16.29 -11.80
CA THR A 146 -5.93 -16.45 -12.86
C THR A 146 -4.53 -16.79 -12.34
N ALA A 147 -4.35 -16.90 -11.01
CA ALA A 147 -3.08 -17.31 -10.44
C ALA A 147 -2.77 -18.75 -10.89
N LYS A 148 -1.85 -18.90 -11.86
CA LYS A 148 -1.31 -20.20 -12.21
C LYS A 148 -0.77 -20.85 -10.95
N ARG A 149 -1.32 -22.03 -10.62
CA ARG A 149 -0.80 -22.86 -9.54
C ARG A 149 0.63 -23.23 -9.92
N LYS A 150 1.59 -22.93 -9.07
CA LYS A 150 2.95 -23.39 -9.27
C LYS A 150 2.93 -24.91 -9.08
N GLU A 151 3.18 -25.63 -10.15
CA GLU A 151 3.32 -27.08 -10.12
C GLU A 151 4.74 -27.42 -9.69
N ALA A 152 4.86 -28.50 -8.92
CA ALA A 152 6.16 -29.07 -8.61
C ALA A 152 6.69 -29.80 -9.84
N PHE A 153 8.01 -29.86 -10.00
CA PHE A 153 8.61 -30.70 -11.04
C PHE A 153 8.18 -32.15 -10.89
N THR A 154 7.87 -32.79 -12.00
CA THR A 154 7.62 -34.24 -12.00
C THR A 154 8.93 -34.99 -11.80
N THR A 155 8.83 -36.29 -11.48
CA THR A 155 10.01 -37.15 -11.32
C THR A 155 10.85 -37.22 -12.60
N GLU A 156 10.19 -37.26 -13.76
CA GLU A 156 10.82 -37.30 -15.08
C GLU A 156 11.55 -35.99 -15.40
N GLU A 157 10.94 -34.85 -15.06
CA GLU A 157 11.56 -33.51 -15.23
C GLU A 157 12.79 -33.37 -14.34
N VAL A 158 12.72 -33.82 -13.08
CA VAL A 158 13.87 -33.82 -12.16
C VAL A 158 14.98 -34.72 -12.71
N ALA A 159 14.63 -35.95 -13.19
CA ALA A 159 15.61 -36.86 -13.75
C ALA A 159 16.26 -36.29 -15.01
N HIS A 160 15.51 -35.60 -15.85
CA HIS A 160 16.04 -34.91 -17.03
C HIS A 160 16.98 -33.76 -16.61
N LEU A 161 16.56 -32.93 -15.68
CA LEU A 161 17.37 -31.83 -15.14
C LEU A 161 18.69 -32.31 -14.58
N MET A 162 18.68 -33.40 -13.81
CA MET A 162 19.91 -34.02 -13.27
C MET A 162 20.92 -34.47 -14.34
N LYS A 163 20.43 -34.86 -15.52
CA LYS A 163 21.31 -35.26 -16.66
C LYS A 163 21.90 -34.09 -17.43
N VAL A 164 21.15 -32.97 -17.52
CA VAL A 164 21.51 -31.82 -18.36
C VAL A 164 22.35 -30.79 -17.59
N LEU A 165 22.28 -30.81 -16.25
CA LEU A 165 23.02 -29.85 -15.43
C LEU A 165 24.53 -30.01 -15.60
N PRO A 166 25.27 -28.92 -15.83
CA PRO A 166 26.72 -28.96 -15.98
C PRO A 166 27.39 -29.40 -14.67
N ASP A 167 28.62 -29.95 -14.80
CA ASP A 167 29.42 -30.33 -13.64
C ASP A 167 30.29 -29.15 -13.16
N ASP A 168 29.58 -28.04 -12.89
CA ASP A 168 30.16 -26.84 -12.32
C ASP A 168 29.55 -26.52 -10.94
N ARG A 169 30.03 -25.44 -10.32
CA ARG A 169 29.54 -25.00 -9.02
C ARG A 169 28.00 -24.72 -9.00
N MET A 170 27.49 -24.23 -10.11
CA MET A 170 26.04 -23.94 -10.23
C MET A 170 25.25 -25.24 -10.33
N GLY A 171 25.62 -26.15 -11.19
CA GLY A 171 24.97 -27.45 -11.38
C GLY A 171 25.00 -28.28 -10.10
N LEU A 172 26.14 -28.30 -9.39
CA LEU A 172 26.28 -28.95 -8.10
C LEU A 172 25.32 -28.35 -7.06
N SER A 173 25.19 -27.01 -7.00
CA SER A 173 24.27 -26.33 -6.10
C SER A 173 22.83 -26.69 -6.40
N ILE A 174 22.43 -26.75 -7.67
CA ILE A 174 21.07 -27.11 -8.07
C ILE A 174 20.75 -28.57 -7.72
N ARG A 175 21.71 -29.49 -7.98
CA ARG A 175 21.57 -30.92 -7.60
C ARG A 175 21.37 -31.09 -6.10
N LEU A 176 22.14 -30.34 -5.30
CA LEU A 176 22.03 -30.37 -3.84
C LEU A 176 20.66 -29.86 -3.39
N LEU A 177 20.18 -28.74 -3.97
CA LEU A 177 18.88 -28.18 -3.63
C LEU A 177 17.72 -29.10 -4.00
N LEU A 178 17.79 -29.74 -5.18
CA LEU A 178 16.78 -30.68 -5.63
C LEU A 178 16.75 -31.96 -4.74
N GLY A 179 17.94 -32.46 -4.38
CA GLY A 179 18.06 -33.69 -3.58
C GLY A 179 17.68 -33.48 -2.11
N THR A 180 17.90 -32.29 -1.55
CA THR A 180 17.66 -31.99 -0.12
C THR A 180 16.39 -31.21 0.14
N GLY A 181 15.76 -30.62 -0.88
CA GLY A 181 14.63 -29.72 -0.72
C GLY A 181 14.98 -28.39 0.00
N MET A 182 16.26 -28.10 0.20
CA MET A 182 16.67 -26.86 0.83
C MET A 182 16.40 -25.66 -0.07
N ARG A 183 16.12 -24.52 0.55
CA ARG A 183 15.97 -23.25 -0.17
C ARG A 183 17.30 -22.52 -0.21
N MET A 184 17.66 -21.99 -1.38
CA MET A 184 18.83 -21.11 -1.47
C MET A 184 18.70 -19.94 -0.47
N PRO A 185 19.74 -19.69 0.35
CA PRO A 185 19.76 -18.46 1.14
C PRO A 185 19.79 -17.26 0.19
N THR A 186 18.97 -16.26 0.46
CA THR A 186 19.04 -14.98 -0.24
C THR A 186 20.37 -14.33 0.08
N PRO A 187 21.18 -13.91 -0.88
CA PRO A 187 22.43 -13.19 -0.59
C PRO A 187 22.09 -11.93 0.20
N LYS A 188 22.87 -11.71 1.28
CA LYS A 188 22.76 -10.49 2.11
C LYS A 188 23.31 -9.31 1.37
#